data_c84c99bc80d5d48d94f580da23dfee41
#
_entry.id   c84c99bc80d5d48d94f580da23dfee41
#
_cell.length_a   1.000
_cell.length_b   1.000
_cell.length_c   1.000
_cell.angle_alpha   90.00
_cell.angle_beta   90.00
_cell.angle_gamma   90.00
#
_symmetry.space_group_name_H-M   'P 1'
#
loop_
_entity.id
_entity.type
_entity.pdbx_description
1 polymer ?
#
loop_
_entity_poly.entity_id
_entity_poly.type
_entity_poly.pdbx_seq_one_letter_code
_entity_poly.pdbx_strand_id
1 'polypeptide(L)'
;MQQQGTFCDFSGGDSWVILSPIEQSIKKKIEAVGTPLKDWDININRGVLTGYNDAFIITTSKRDEILSNCQNEDERKRTAELIRPILRGRDIKRYGYEWANLYLIATFPARHYNIDSFPAVKEYLLSFAYDSLLENGNDWVAKNYLVEFCKQKLEQTGQEIIINGKYVLDPQGHKEKSRKRTNNKWFETQDSISYWEDFFKPKVMYPNMTKFIPFYYDVKGFFQNDKSFMITGHHIAYLTAFLNSSLFKFCFLNNFPELQGGTRELRKVFFDKIPVKDVPHERDQQYATLIMKMQEQPDAYLAKEIDNMLFEDYDLTQEEQATIGFVEIV
;
A
#
# COMPACT_ATOMS: atom_id res chain seq x y z
N MET A 1 44.50 29.11 11.00
CA MET A 1 43.44 28.35 10.29
C MET A 1 44.00 26.98 9.93
N GLN A 2 43.68 25.94 10.69
CA GLN A 2 43.99 24.56 10.30
C GLN A 2 42.93 24.13 9.29
N GLN A 3 43.33 23.88 8.05
CA GLN A 3 42.46 23.23 7.05
C GLN A 3 42.27 21.77 7.53
N GLN A 4 41.07 21.43 7.93
CA GLN A 4 40.67 20.04 8.14
C GLN A 4 40.50 19.40 6.76
N GLY A 5 41.52 18.69 6.29
CA GLY A 5 41.45 17.86 5.11
C GLY A 5 40.69 16.57 5.41
N THR A 6 39.61 16.29 4.73
CA THR A 6 38.90 14.99 4.79
C THR A 6 39.53 14.07 3.74
N PHE A 7 40.03 12.92 4.15
CA PHE A 7 40.51 11.88 3.23
C PHE A 7 39.30 11.10 2.72
N CYS A 8 39.07 11.15 1.39
CA CYS A 8 38.03 10.36 0.72
C CYS A 8 38.68 9.21 -0.03
N ASP A 9 38.26 8.00 0.25
CA ASP A 9 38.66 6.81 -0.49
C ASP A 9 37.75 6.64 -1.72
N PHE A 10 38.32 6.81 -2.90
CA PHE A 10 37.59 6.81 -4.18
C PHE A 10 37.70 5.44 -4.86
N SER A 11 36.94 4.47 -4.39
CA SER A 11 36.84 3.17 -5.05
C SER A 11 35.50 3.01 -5.74
N GLY A 12 35.49 3.13 -7.07
CA GLY A 12 34.35 2.79 -7.89
C GLY A 12 33.50 3.96 -8.43
N GLY A 13 32.72 3.71 -9.47
CA GLY A 13 31.90 4.70 -10.21
C GLY A 13 30.62 5.15 -9.51
N ASP A 14 30.54 5.10 -8.18
CA ASP A 14 29.38 5.52 -7.41
C ASP A 14 29.40 7.01 -7.12
N SER A 15 28.25 7.58 -6.92
CA SER A 15 28.03 9.00 -6.60
C SER A 15 28.90 9.43 -5.40
N TRP A 16 29.70 10.45 -5.54
CA TRP A 16 30.65 10.92 -4.54
C TRP A 16 29.91 11.62 -3.39
N VAL A 17 29.83 10.99 -2.24
CA VAL A 17 29.32 11.57 -1.01
C VAL A 17 30.48 11.78 -0.04
N ILE A 18 30.79 13.04 0.25
CA ILE A 18 31.82 13.39 1.25
C ILE A 18 31.16 13.29 2.62
N LEU A 19 31.50 12.25 3.36
CA LEU A 19 31.03 12.02 4.73
C LEU A 19 32.07 12.57 5.73
N SER A 20 31.60 13.19 6.80
CA SER A 20 32.44 13.52 7.96
C SER A 20 32.96 12.22 8.64
N PRO A 21 34.03 12.29 9.45
CA PRO A 21 34.53 11.10 10.15
C PRO A 21 33.48 10.39 11.00
N ILE A 22 32.56 11.14 11.63
CA ILE A 22 31.46 10.57 12.43
C ILE A 22 30.40 9.88 11.59
N GLU A 23 30.03 10.47 10.44
CA GLU A 23 29.10 9.84 9.48
C GLU A 23 29.68 8.56 8.89
N GLN A 24 30.99 8.54 8.62
CA GLN A 24 31.70 7.33 8.20
C GLN A 24 31.69 6.25 9.29
N SER A 25 31.85 6.63 10.55
CA SER A 25 31.78 5.72 11.70
C SER A 25 30.38 5.08 11.78
N ILE A 26 29.33 5.88 11.73
CA ILE A 26 27.93 5.42 11.75
C ILE A 26 27.69 4.44 10.59
N LYS A 27 28.07 4.83 9.37
CA LYS A 27 27.91 3.98 8.18
C LYS A 27 28.62 2.63 8.34
N LYS A 28 29.88 2.63 8.78
CA LYS A 28 30.66 1.40 9.00
C LYS A 28 30.01 0.47 10.03
N LYS A 29 29.45 1.01 11.13
CA LYS A 29 28.73 0.20 12.14
C LYS A 29 27.51 -0.46 11.56
N ILE A 30 26.70 0.28 10.81
CA ILE A 30 25.48 -0.25 10.17
C ILE A 30 25.85 -1.35 9.17
N GLU A 31 26.81 -1.09 8.28
CA GLU A 31 27.25 -2.03 7.26
C GLU A 31 27.90 -3.29 7.84
N ALA A 32 28.58 -3.18 8.99
CA ALA A 32 29.24 -4.32 9.64
C ALA A 32 28.26 -5.35 10.21
N VAL A 33 27.07 -4.94 10.62
CA VAL A 33 26.07 -5.81 11.27
C VAL A 33 24.81 -6.00 10.45
N GLY A 34 24.61 -5.16 9.42
CA GLY A 34 23.40 -5.16 8.60
C GLY A 34 23.45 -6.14 7.44
N THR A 35 22.35 -6.82 7.22
CA THR A 35 22.10 -7.64 6.03
C THR A 35 21.20 -6.85 5.07
N PRO A 36 21.53 -6.76 3.76
CA PRO A 36 20.67 -6.08 2.80
C PRO A 36 19.25 -6.66 2.81
N LEU A 37 18.24 -5.80 2.76
CA LEU A 37 16.83 -6.23 2.83
C LEU A 37 16.42 -7.20 1.72
N LYS A 38 17.11 -7.19 0.57
CA LYS A 38 16.90 -8.20 -0.50
C LYS A 38 17.20 -9.62 -0.06
N ASP A 39 18.05 -9.78 0.97
CA ASP A 39 18.51 -11.08 1.50
C ASP A 39 17.72 -11.49 2.77
N TRP A 40 16.75 -10.67 3.20
CA TRP A 40 15.82 -10.98 4.28
C TRP A 40 14.67 -11.86 3.79
N ASP A 41 14.11 -12.69 4.68
CA ASP A 41 12.85 -13.43 4.43
C ASP A 41 11.65 -12.49 4.52
N ILE A 42 11.55 -11.58 3.56
CA ILE A 42 10.47 -10.61 3.42
C ILE A 42 9.96 -10.55 1.98
N ASN A 43 8.70 -10.20 1.83
CA ASN A 43 8.08 -9.92 0.54
C ASN A 43 7.63 -8.46 0.46
N ILE A 44 8.01 -7.78 -0.59
CA ILE A 44 7.54 -6.41 -0.87
C ILE A 44 6.57 -6.48 -2.05
N ASN A 45 5.29 -6.27 -1.75
CA ASN A 45 4.20 -6.34 -2.73
C ASN A 45 3.54 -4.97 -2.89
N ARG A 46 3.10 -4.67 -4.12
CA ARG A 46 2.28 -3.49 -4.42
C ARG A 46 0.85 -3.71 -3.96
N GLY A 47 0.13 -2.63 -3.66
CA GLY A 47 -1.30 -2.66 -3.42
C GLY A 47 -2.12 -2.92 -4.68
N VAL A 48 -3.42 -3.09 -4.52
CA VAL A 48 -4.35 -3.55 -5.55
C VAL A 48 -4.56 -2.50 -6.64
N LEU A 49 -4.28 -2.87 -7.89
CA LEU A 49 -4.71 -2.14 -9.07
C LEU A 49 -6.05 -2.71 -9.54
N THR A 50 -7.11 -1.95 -9.34
CA THR A 50 -8.48 -2.41 -9.64
C THR A 50 -8.84 -2.38 -11.13
N GLY A 51 -8.18 -1.49 -11.88
CA GLY A 51 -8.56 -1.18 -13.27
C GLY A 51 -9.73 -0.19 -13.37
N TYR A 52 -10.54 -0.06 -12.33
CA TYR A 52 -11.62 0.92 -12.21
C TYR A 52 -11.99 1.19 -10.75
N ASN A 53 -11.35 2.19 -10.14
CA ASN A 53 -11.51 2.46 -8.72
C ASN A 53 -12.95 2.78 -8.33
N ASP A 54 -13.71 3.51 -9.17
CA ASP A 54 -15.07 3.93 -8.85
C ASP A 54 -16.05 2.73 -8.68
N ALA A 55 -15.77 1.59 -9.33
CA ALA A 55 -16.52 0.36 -9.16
C ALA A 55 -16.06 -0.50 -7.98
N PHE A 56 -14.74 -0.59 -7.76
CA PHE A 56 -14.17 -1.53 -6.80
C PHE A 56 -13.87 -0.93 -5.43
N ILE A 57 -13.71 0.41 -5.32
CA ILE A 57 -13.47 1.10 -4.05
C ILE A 57 -14.72 1.86 -3.66
N ILE A 58 -15.42 1.35 -2.65
CA ILE A 58 -16.75 1.80 -2.25
C ILE A 58 -16.73 2.44 -0.85
N THR A 59 -17.72 3.28 -0.58
CA THR A 59 -17.93 3.87 0.75
C THR A 59 -18.61 2.88 1.71
N THR A 60 -18.59 3.19 3.01
CA THR A 60 -19.35 2.42 4.02
C THR A 60 -20.83 2.32 3.65
N SER A 61 -21.45 3.43 3.23
CA SER A 61 -22.87 3.44 2.83
C SER A 61 -23.15 2.49 1.68
N LYS A 62 -22.28 2.46 0.65
CA LYS A 62 -22.44 1.54 -0.49
C LYS A 62 -22.20 0.09 -0.09
N ARG A 63 -21.22 -0.18 0.80
CA ARG A 63 -21.02 -1.51 1.37
C ARG A 63 -22.27 -2.01 2.10
N ASP A 64 -22.84 -1.16 2.94
CA ASP A 64 -24.00 -1.53 3.74
C ASP A 64 -25.25 -1.74 2.85
N GLU A 65 -25.40 -0.95 1.78
CA GLU A 65 -26.42 -1.16 0.75
C GLU A 65 -26.26 -2.53 0.07
N ILE A 66 -25.05 -2.88 -0.39
CA ILE A 66 -24.78 -4.19 -0.99
C ILE A 66 -25.10 -5.33 -0.01
N LEU A 67 -24.69 -5.19 1.25
CA LEU A 67 -24.96 -6.19 2.27
C LEU A 67 -26.44 -6.32 2.59
N SER A 68 -27.22 -5.25 2.52
CA SER A 68 -28.67 -5.27 2.72
C SER A 68 -29.43 -5.92 1.54
N ASN A 69 -28.85 -5.90 0.34
CA ASN A 69 -29.40 -6.50 -0.85
C ASN A 69 -29.09 -8.01 -0.98
N CYS A 70 -28.29 -8.59 -0.06
CA CYS A 70 -28.04 -10.01 -0.06
C CYS A 70 -29.33 -10.80 0.23
N GLN A 71 -29.55 -11.88 -0.54
CA GLN A 71 -30.79 -12.67 -0.51
C GLN A 71 -30.96 -13.48 0.79
N ASN A 72 -29.84 -13.82 1.46
CA ASN A 72 -29.82 -14.61 2.69
C ASN A 72 -28.56 -14.32 3.49
N GLU A 73 -28.51 -14.83 4.74
CA GLU A 73 -27.42 -14.60 5.67
C GLU A 73 -26.09 -15.24 5.21
N ASP A 74 -26.14 -16.36 4.50
CA ASP A 74 -24.93 -17.00 3.98
C ASP A 74 -24.28 -16.18 2.86
N GLU A 75 -25.07 -15.62 1.97
CA GLU A 75 -24.57 -14.65 0.98
C GLU A 75 -23.99 -13.43 1.67
N ARG A 76 -24.70 -12.90 2.67
CA ARG A 76 -24.25 -11.72 3.41
C ARG A 76 -22.91 -11.94 4.09
N LYS A 77 -22.68 -13.09 4.72
CA LYS A 77 -21.38 -13.43 5.34
C LYS A 77 -20.28 -13.50 4.29
N ARG A 78 -20.50 -14.24 3.19
CA ARG A 78 -19.51 -14.33 2.11
C ARG A 78 -19.21 -12.97 1.49
N THR A 79 -20.24 -12.16 1.29
CA THR A 79 -20.10 -10.80 0.74
C THR A 79 -19.33 -9.88 1.70
N ALA A 80 -19.59 -9.96 3.00
CA ALA A 80 -18.84 -9.21 4.01
C ALA A 80 -17.36 -9.62 4.05
N GLU A 81 -17.04 -10.89 3.80
CA GLU A 81 -15.66 -11.37 3.67
C GLU A 81 -14.99 -10.94 2.36
N LEU A 82 -15.75 -10.73 1.30
CA LEU A 82 -15.25 -10.25 0.01
C LEU A 82 -14.95 -8.75 0.03
N ILE A 83 -15.71 -7.97 0.82
CA ILE A 83 -15.59 -6.51 0.90
C ILE A 83 -14.68 -6.13 2.07
N ARG A 84 -13.46 -5.67 1.78
CA ARG A 84 -12.39 -5.45 2.74
C ARG A 84 -12.07 -3.96 2.94
N PRO A 85 -11.76 -3.52 4.19
CA PRO A 85 -11.33 -2.16 4.42
C PRO A 85 -10.02 -1.88 3.67
N ILE A 86 -9.92 -0.70 3.04
CA ILE A 86 -8.76 -0.33 2.23
C ILE A 86 -8.19 1.01 2.66
N LEU A 87 -6.85 1.11 2.68
CA LEU A 87 -6.11 2.36 2.79
C LEU A 87 -5.57 2.77 1.41
N ARG A 88 -5.67 4.06 1.11
CA ARG A 88 -4.96 4.66 -0.04
C ARG A 88 -3.59 5.13 0.41
N GLY A 89 -2.64 5.29 -0.48
CA GLY A 89 -1.30 5.77 -0.13
C GLY A 89 -1.33 7.06 0.74
N ARG A 90 -2.23 7.99 0.47
CA ARG A 90 -2.38 9.24 1.25
C ARG A 90 -2.96 9.06 2.65
N ASP A 91 -3.59 7.91 2.92
CA ASP A 91 -4.21 7.61 4.22
C ASP A 91 -3.18 7.04 5.20
N ILE A 92 -2.01 6.61 4.71
CA ILE A 92 -0.93 6.01 5.49
C ILE A 92 -0.06 7.12 6.07
N LYS A 93 0.22 7.05 7.37
CA LYS A 93 1.02 8.02 8.14
C LYS A 93 2.15 7.31 8.87
N ARG A 94 3.07 8.09 9.44
CA ARG A 94 4.11 7.58 10.33
C ARG A 94 3.46 6.94 11.56
N TYR A 95 3.71 5.66 11.78
CA TYR A 95 3.09 4.82 12.84
C TYR A 95 1.57 4.74 12.83
N GLY A 96 0.86 5.28 11.85
CA GLY A 96 -0.59 5.35 11.89
C GLY A 96 -1.26 5.50 10.53
N TYR A 97 -2.54 5.79 10.54
CA TYR A 97 -3.34 6.01 9.34
C TYR A 97 -4.54 6.92 9.61
N GLU A 98 -5.04 7.54 8.55
CA GLU A 98 -6.32 8.27 8.53
C GLU A 98 -7.27 7.56 7.56
N TRP A 99 -8.09 6.64 8.09
CA TRP A 99 -8.98 5.86 7.25
C TRP A 99 -10.15 6.67 6.73
N ALA A 100 -10.31 6.69 5.41
CA ALA A 100 -11.39 7.42 4.74
C ALA A 100 -12.73 6.63 4.71
N ASN A 101 -12.88 5.57 5.49
CA ASN A 101 -14.05 4.68 5.52
C ASN A 101 -14.37 4.09 4.14
N LEU A 102 -13.32 3.65 3.43
CA LEU A 102 -13.43 3.02 2.13
C LEU A 102 -13.20 1.51 2.23
N TYR A 103 -13.83 0.80 1.33
CA TYR A 103 -13.74 -0.65 1.21
C TYR A 103 -13.42 -1.06 -0.23
N LEU A 104 -12.74 -2.18 -0.38
CA LEU A 104 -12.43 -2.82 -1.65
C LEU A 104 -13.33 -4.04 -1.85
N ILE A 105 -13.96 -4.14 -3.01
CA ILE A 105 -14.55 -5.39 -3.50
C ILE A 105 -13.40 -6.23 -4.05
N ALA A 106 -12.96 -7.23 -3.28
CA ALA A 106 -11.71 -7.97 -3.50
C ALA A 106 -11.89 -9.20 -4.41
N THR A 107 -12.47 -8.99 -5.58
CA THR A 107 -12.67 -10.05 -6.59
C THR A 107 -11.39 -10.31 -7.38
N PHE A 108 -10.39 -10.88 -6.72
CA PHE A 108 -9.09 -11.13 -7.33
C PHE A 108 -9.11 -12.32 -8.29
N PRO A 109 -8.52 -12.20 -9.50
CA PRO A 109 -8.42 -13.31 -10.46
C PRO A 109 -7.81 -14.59 -9.87
N ALA A 110 -6.78 -14.45 -9.01
CA ALA A 110 -6.13 -15.60 -8.36
C ALA A 110 -7.04 -16.40 -7.42
N ARG A 111 -8.18 -15.84 -7.02
CA ARG A 111 -9.17 -16.49 -6.15
C ARG A 111 -10.22 -17.28 -6.89
N HIS A 112 -10.31 -17.14 -8.21
CA HIS A 112 -11.23 -17.84 -9.07
C HIS A 112 -12.70 -17.81 -8.58
N TYR A 113 -13.16 -16.65 -8.14
CA TYR A 113 -14.52 -16.50 -7.63
C TYR A 113 -15.58 -16.87 -8.68
N ASN A 114 -16.63 -17.53 -8.22
CA ASN A 114 -17.89 -17.60 -8.97
C ASN A 114 -18.76 -16.42 -8.54
N ILE A 115 -18.95 -15.45 -9.43
CA ILE A 115 -19.71 -14.23 -9.13
C ILE A 115 -21.21 -14.51 -8.87
N ASP A 116 -21.74 -15.62 -9.40
CA ASP A 116 -23.12 -16.03 -9.16
C ASP A 116 -23.38 -16.43 -7.69
N SER A 117 -22.32 -16.70 -6.94
CA SER A 117 -22.40 -16.92 -5.49
C SER A 117 -22.51 -15.60 -4.70
N PHE A 118 -22.44 -14.45 -5.35
CA PHE A 118 -22.49 -13.10 -4.78
C PHE A 118 -23.48 -12.21 -5.56
N PRO A 119 -24.79 -12.56 -5.62
CA PRO A 119 -25.76 -11.86 -6.44
C PRO A 119 -25.80 -10.35 -6.26
N ALA A 120 -25.77 -9.86 -5.01
CA ALA A 120 -25.77 -8.43 -4.71
C ALA A 120 -24.51 -7.70 -5.23
N VAL A 121 -23.33 -8.32 -5.13
CA VAL A 121 -22.08 -7.78 -5.70
C VAL A 121 -22.11 -7.84 -7.23
N LYS A 122 -22.64 -8.92 -7.79
CA LYS A 122 -22.81 -9.08 -9.24
C LYS A 122 -23.65 -7.96 -9.81
N GLU A 123 -24.81 -7.70 -9.24
CA GLU A 123 -25.73 -6.65 -9.68
C GLU A 123 -25.06 -5.26 -9.59
N TYR A 124 -24.39 -4.97 -8.49
CA TYR A 124 -23.66 -3.72 -8.32
C TYR A 124 -22.57 -3.54 -9.38
N LEU A 125 -21.70 -4.53 -9.58
CA LEU A 125 -20.58 -4.43 -10.54
C LEU A 125 -21.07 -4.37 -11.99
N LEU A 126 -22.19 -5.01 -12.35
CA LEU A 126 -22.76 -4.94 -13.68
C LEU A 126 -23.11 -3.51 -14.08
N SER A 127 -23.46 -2.64 -13.13
CA SER A 127 -23.75 -1.23 -13.42
C SER A 127 -22.53 -0.43 -13.93
N PHE A 128 -21.31 -0.98 -13.80
CA PHE A 128 -20.05 -0.35 -14.22
C PHE A 128 -19.31 -1.12 -15.33
N ALA A 129 -19.86 -2.21 -15.81
CA ALA A 129 -19.11 -3.18 -16.60
C ALA A 129 -19.23 -2.99 -18.13
N TYR A 130 -19.66 -1.85 -18.62
CA TYR A 130 -20.02 -1.62 -20.02
C TYR A 130 -18.96 -2.04 -21.04
N ASP A 131 -17.71 -1.57 -20.92
CA ASP A 131 -16.66 -1.93 -21.89
C ASP A 131 -16.30 -3.40 -21.81
N SER A 132 -16.26 -3.96 -20.60
CA SER A 132 -15.98 -5.37 -20.37
C SER A 132 -17.09 -6.26 -20.95
N LEU A 133 -18.33 -5.82 -20.89
CA LEU A 133 -19.48 -6.52 -21.45
C LEU A 133 -19.49 -6.49 -22.98
N LEU A 134 -19.12 -5.37 -23.57
CA LEU A 134 -19.06 -5.20 -25.03
C LEU A 134 -17.87 -5.94 -25.66
N GLU A 135 -16.72 -5.96 -24.97
CA GLU A 135 -15.48 -6.53 -25.51
C GLU A 135 -15.34 -8.04 -25.31
N ASN A 136 -15.82 -8.58 -24.20
CA ASN A 136 -15.79 -10.03 -23.93
C ASN A 136 -16.97 -10.78 -24.56
N GLY A 137 -17.56 -10.29 -25.56
CA GLY A 137 -18.65 -10.68 -26.44
C GLY A 137 -19.27 -12.10 -26.38
N ASN A 138 -18.71 -12.99 -25.57
CA ASN A 138 -19.14 -14.37 -25.38
C ASN A 138 -19.88 -14.61 -24.05
N ASP A 139 -19.92 -13.63 -23.14
CA ASP A 139 -20.70 -13.77 -21.92
C ASP A 139 -22.17 -13.39 -22.18
N TRP A 140 -22.99 -14.40 -22.39
CA TRP A 140 -24.41 -14.26 -22.70
C TRP A 140 -25.20 -13.48 -21.62
N VAL A 141 -24.83 -13.68 -20.36
CA VAL A 141 -25.47 -13.01 -19.22
C VAL A 141 -25.21 -11.49 -19.28
N ALA A 142 -23.97 -11.13 -19.59
CA ALA A 142 -23.55 -9.75 -19.69
C ALA A 142 -24.27 -9.00 -20.83
N LYS A 143 -24.40 -9.63 -21.99
CA LYS A 143 -25.13 -9.05 -23.14
C LYS A 143 -26.61 -8.81 -22.83
N ASN A 144 -27.26 -9.77 -22.21
CA ASN A 144 -28.69 -9.63 -21.86
C ASN A 144 -28.90 -8.57 -20.78
N TYR A 145 -28.02 -8.49 -19.80
CA TYR A 145 -28.06 -7.45 -18.77
C TYR A 145 -27.91 -6.05 -19.40
N LEU A 146 -26.97 -5.88 -20.31
CA LEU A 146 -26.74 -4.60 -20.98
C LEU A 146 -27.98 -4.16 -21.77
N VAL A 147 -28.64 -5.08 -22.49
CA VAL A 147 -29.88 -4.79 -23.21
C VAL A 147 -30.98 -4.36 -22.24
N GLU A 148 -31.12 -5.06 -21.12
CA GLU A 148 -32.16 -4.75 -20.13
C GLU A 148 -31.85 -3.40 -19.44
N PHE A 149 -30.59 -3.14 -19.12
CA PHE A 149 -30.15 -1.86 -18.57
C PHE A 149 -30.45 -0.68 -19.51
N CYS A 150 -30.16 -0.82 -20.80
CA CYS A 150 -30.47 0.22 -21.78
C CYS A 150 -31.97 0.49 -21.85
N LYS A 151 -32.83 -0.55 -21.78
CA LYS A 151 -34.30 -0.40 -21.72
C LYS A 151 -34.73 0.35 -20.46
N GLN A 152 -34.23 -0.05 -19.28
CA GLN A 152 -34.56 0.60 -18.02
C GLN A 152 -34.12 2.07 -18.01
N LYS A 153 -32.96 2.39 -18.58
CA LYS A 153 -32.52 3.79 -18.69
C LYS A 153 -33.41 4.59 -19.65
N LEU A 154 -33.79 4.04 -20.78
CA LEU A 154 -34.74 4.68 -21.71
C LEU A 154 -36.07 4.98 -21.00
N GLU A 155 -36.59 4.03 -20.24
CA GLU A 155 -37.85 4.19 -19.48
C GLU A 155 -37.73 5.27 -18.39
N GLN A 156 -36.59 5.33 -17.69
CA GLN A 156 -36.33 6.28 -16.58
C GLN A 156 -36.06 7.70 -17.07
N THR A 157 -35.33 7.85 -18.17
CA THR A 157 -34.80 9.15 -18.62
C THR A 157 -35.47 9.67 -19.89
N GLY A 158 -36.22 8.82 -20.60
CA GLY A 158 -36.77 9.12 -21.92
C GLY A 158 -35.71 9.26 -23.01
N GLN A 159 -34.47 8.88 -22.75
CA GLN A 159 -33.35 9.07 -23.66
C GLN A 159 -32.67 7.73 -23.95
N GLU A 160 -32.45 7.46 -25.24
CA GLU A 160 -31.84 6.23 -25.72
C GLU A 160 -30.31 6.25 -25.43
N ILE A 161 -29.79 5.18 -24.83
CA ILE A 161 -28.37 4.97 -24.70
C ILE A 161 -27.83 4.36 -25.98
N ILE A 162 -26.94 5.06 -26.65
CA ILE A 162 -26.32 4.59 -27.89
C ILE A 162 -25.05 3.80 -27.54
N ILE A 163 -25.08 2.49 -27.86
CA ILE A 163 -23.91 1.62 -27.77
C ILE A 163 -23.17 1.68 -29.09
N ASN A 164 -22.01 2.34 -29.12
CA ASN A 164 -21.18 2.46 -30.31
C ASN A 164 -19.90 1.65 -30.17
N GLY A 165 -19.92 0.39 -30.59
CA GLY A 165 -18.77 -0.52 -30.69
C GLY A 165 -18.01 -0.77 -29.40
N LYS A 166 -17.31 0.24 -28.89
CA LYS A 166 -16.45 0.16 -27.70
C LYS A 166 -16.89 1.06 -26.53
N TYR A 167 -17.92 1.88 -26.73
CA TYR A 167 -18.32 2.89 -25.76
C TYR A 167 -19.81 2.89 -25.55
N VAL A 168 -20.20 3.05 -24.29
CA VAL A 168 -21.53 3.55 -23.97
C VAL A 168 -21.42 5.07 -23.94
N LEU A 169 -22.21 5.73 -24.77
CA LEU A 169 -22.31 7.18 -24.80
C LEU A 169 -23.56 7.58 -24.05
N ASP A 170 -23.49 8.63 -23.25
CA ASP A 170 -24.67 9.28 -22.75
C ASP A 170 -25.42 9.96 -23.92
N PRO A 171 -26.67 10.40 -23.72
CA PRO A 171 -27.45 11.06 -24.80
C PRO A 171 -26.80 12.33 -25.36
N GLN A 172 -25.85 12.94 -24.61
CA GLN A 172 -25.08 14.10 -25.02
C GLN A 172 -23.80 13.71 -25.75
N GLY A 173 -23.49 12.40 -25.89
CA GLY A 173 -22.30 11.91 -26.58
C GLY A 173 -21.05 11.88 -25.72
N HIS A 174 -21.16 12.06 -24.41
CA HIS A 174 -20.02 11.92 -23.50
C HIS A 174 -19.74 10.44 -23.23
N LYS A 175 -18.46 10.13 -23.17
CA LYS A 175 -17.98 8.78 -22.89
C LYS A 175 -18.19 8.43 -21.42
N GLU A 176 -18.96 7.40 -21.15
CA GLU A 176 -19.07 6.83 -19.81
C GLU A 176 -17.75 6.22 -19.38
N LYS A 177 -17.40 6.42 -18.09
CA LYS A 177 -16.23 5.78 -17.51
C LYS A 177 -16.48 4.29 -17.37
N SER A 178 -15.48 3.50 -17.75
CA SER A 178 -15.57 2.06 -17.71
C SER A 178 -14.28 1.43 -17.21
N ARG A 179 -14.33 0.16 -16.90
CA ARG A 179 -13.17 -0.63 -16.51
C ARG A 179 -12.16 -0.73 -17.67
N LYS A 180 -10.87 -0.63 -17.35
CA LYS A 180 -9.81 -0.92 -18.32
C LYS A 180 -9.92 -2.37 -18.82
N ARG A 181 -9.78 -2.57 -20.13
CA ARG A 181 -9.74 -3.91 -20.74
C ARG A 181 -8.57 -4.73 -20.20
N THR A 182 -8.85 -5.97 -19.81
CA THR A 182 -7.89 -6.99 -19.38
C THR A 182 -8.34 -8.36 -19.89
N ASN A 183 -7.51 -9.39 -19.69
CA ASN A 183 -7.89 -10.78 -19.96
C ASN A 183 -8.67 -11.40 -18.77
N ASN A 184 -8.91 -10.66 -17.71
CA ASN A 184 -9.64 -11.11 -16.53
C ASN A 184 -11.15 -11.04 -16.80
N LYS A 185 -11.94 -11.74 -15.99
CA LYS A 185 -13.40 -11.67 -16.05
C LYS A 185 -13.86 -10.24 -15.73
N TRP A 186 -15.01 -9.85 -16.25
CA TRP A 186 -15.58 -8.50 -16.14
C TRP A 186 -15.73 -8.00 -14.68
N PHE A 187 -15.89 -8.91 -13.71
CA PHE A 187 -16.06 -8.60 -12.28
C PHE A 187 -14.74 -8.67 -11.49
N GLU A 188 -13.64 -9.07 -12.10
CA GLU A 188 -12.36 -9.22 -11.42
C GLU A 188 -11.54 -7.92 -11.45
N THR A 189 -10.68 -7.71 -10.47
CA THR A 189 -9.72 -6.60 -10.45
C THR A 189 -8.69 -6.76 -11.58
N GLN A 190 -7.97 -5.68 -11.91
CA GLN A 190 -6.97 -5.72 -12.99
C GLN A 190 -5.79 -6.63 -12.65
N ASP A 191 -5.23 -6.52 -11.43
CA ASP A 191 -4.12 -7.34 -10.98
C ASP A 191 -4.61 -8.69 -10.43
N SER A 192 -3.86 -9.75 -10.68
CA SER A 192 -4.21 -11.11 -10.26
C SER A 192 -4.21 -11.30 -8.75
N ILE A 193 -3.31 -10.59 -8.03
CA ILE A 193 -3.14 -10.62 -6.58
C ILE A 193 -2.94 -12.05 -6.06
N SER A 194 -1.91 -12.76 -6.55
CA SER A 194 -1.55 -14.10 -6.09
C SER A 194 -1.10 -14.13 -4.62
N TYR A 195 -0.65 -13.00 -4.09
CA TYR A 195 -0.23 -12.78 -2.69
C TYR A 195 -1.36 -12.29 -1.77
N TRP A 196 -2.62 -12.58 -2.10
CA TRP A 196 -3.79 -12.09 -1.35
C TRP A 196 -3.78 -12.48 0.14
N GLU A 197 -3.11 -13.58 0.51
CA GLU A 197 -2.95 -14.00 1.91
C GLU A 197 -2.08 -13.03 2.72
N ASP A 198 -1.15 -12.33 2.08
CA ASP A 198 -0.27 -11.39 2.74
C ASP A 198 -1.01 -10.18 3.32
N PHE A 199 -2.21 -9.85 2.81
CA PHE A 199 -3.02 -8.78 3.40
C PHE A 199 -3.49 -9.09 4.82
N PHE A 200 -3.56 -10.35 5.22
CA PHE A 200 -3.99 -10.77 6.55
C PHE A 200 -2.85 -10.94 7.56
N LYS A 201 -1.61 -10.91 7.09
CA LYS A 201 -0.42 -11.00 7.94
C LYS A 201 -0.08 -9.64 8.54
N PRO A 202 0.62 -9.60 9.69
CA PRO A 202 1.31 -8.38 10.13
C PRO A 202 2.20 -7.84 9.01
N LYS A 203 2.13 -6.53 8.76
CA LYS A 203 2.84 -5.94 7.63
C LYS A 203 3.20 -4.48 7.84
N VAL A 204 4.25 -4.02 7.20
CA VAL A 204 4.51 -2.58 7.01
C VAL A 204 3.74 -2.11 5.81
N MET A 205 2.94 -1.07 5.94
CA MET A 205 2.29 -0.38 4.83
C MET A 205 2.93 0.99 4.60
N TYR A 206 3.18 1.36 3.34
CA TYR A 206 3.75 2.67 2.99
C TYR A 206 3.31 3.15 1.60
N PRO A 207 3.19 4.48 1.37
CA PRO A 207 2.83 5.03 0.06
C PRO A 207 4.00 4.94 -0.91
N ASN A 208 3.71 4.83 -2.21
CA ASN A 208 4.73 4.89 -3.26
C ASN A 208 5.47 6.24 -3.27
N MET A 209 4.75 7.32 -2.98
CA MET A 209 5.27 8.68 -3.00
C MET A 209 4.95 9.40 -1.69
N THR A 210 5.94 10.08 -1.12
CA THR A 210 5.81 10.75 0.16
C THR A 210 6.73 11.95 0.30
N LYS A 211 6.35 12.89 1.17
CA LYS A 211 7.22 13.97 1.69
C LYS A 211 7.76 13.66 3.09
N PHE A 212 7.26 12.61 3.73
CA PHE A 212 7.51 12.26 5.13
C PHE A 212 8.03 10.83 5.23
N ILE A 213 8.30 10.38 6.45
CA ILE A 213 8.54 8.96 6.76
C ILE A 213 7.18 8.33 7.11
N PRO A 214 6.59 7.49 6.25
CA PRO A 214 5.17 7.13 6.37
C PRO A 214 4.97 5.62 6.55
N PHE A 215 5.65 4.98 7.47
CA PHE A 215 5.52 3.52 7.64
C PHE A 215 4.52 3.19 8.75
N TYR A 216 3.48 2.44 8.41
CA TYR A 216 2.44 1.99 9.30
C TYR A 216 2.53 0.47 9.52
N TYR A 217 2.55 0.03 10.79
CA TYR A 217 2.50 -1.38 11.18
C TYR A 217 1.05 -1.84 11.24
N ASP A 218 0.61 -2.61 10.26
CA ASP A 218 -0.77 -3.11 10.20
C ASP A 218 -0.89 -4.53 10.72
N VAL A 219 -1.72 -4.71 11.76
CA VAL A 219 -2.19 -5.99 12.30
C VAL A 219 -3.72 -6.13 12.19
N LYS A 220 -4.39 -5.16 11.54
CA LYS A 220 -5.86 -5.10 11.41
C LYS A 220 -6.36 -5.73 10.11
N GLY A 221 -5.44 -6.06 9.19
CA GLY A 221 -5.78 -6.67 7.91
C GLY A 221 -6.33 -5.69 6.88
N PHE A 222 -5.87 -4.44 6.90
CA PHE A 222 -6.19 -3.49 5.84
C PHE A 222 -5.65 -3.95 4.48
N PHE A 223 -6.47 -3.76 3.46
CA PHE A 223 -6.03 -3.80 2.07
C PHE A 223 -5.49 -2.43 1.67
N GLN A 224 -4.86 -2.34 0.51
CA GLN A 224 -4.31 -1.08 0.03
C GLN A 224 -4.38 -0.97 -1.49
N ASN A 225 -4.46 0.26 -2.00
CA ASN A 225 -4.50 0.51 -3.43
C ASN A 225 -3.10 0.53 -4.07
N ASP A 226 -3.07 0.58 -5.41
CA ASP A 226 -1.86 0.60 -6.25
C ASP A 226 -0.89 1.77 -6.00
N LYS A 227 -1.25 2.73 -5.17
CA LYS A 227 -0.40 3.87 -4.77
C LYS A 227 0.37 3.63 -3.47
N SER A 228 0.38 2.40 -3.00
CA SER A 228 1.09 1.97 -1.79
C SER A 228 1.66 0.57 -1.95
N PHE A 229 2.56 0.23 -1.04
CA PHE A 229 3.23 -1.06 -0.96
C PHE A 229 3.08 -1.64 0.44
N MET A 230 3.26 -2.94 0.57
CA MET A 230 3.36 -3.62 1.85
C MET A 230 4.62 -4.49 1.91
N ILE A 231 5.16 -4.65 3.11
CA ILE A 231 6.24 -5.59 3.42
C ILE A 231 5.69 -6.59 4.42
N THR A 232 5.79 -7.87 4.10
CA THR A 232 5.43 -9.00 4.98
C THR A 232 6.63 -9.91 5.17
N GLY A 233 6.66 -10.69 6.24
CA GLY A 233 7.71 -11.66 6.51
C GLY A 233 8.33 -11.54 7.90
N HIS A 234 9.66 -11.68 7.97
CA HIS A 234 10.42 -11.76 9.20
C HIS A 234 10.57 -10.39 9.90
N HIS A 235 10.44 -10.33 11.21
CA HIS A 235 10.67 -9.17 12.10
C HIS A 235 10.05 -7.85 11.63
N ILE A 236 8.76 -7.91 11.27
CA ILE A 236 8.04 -6.78 10.64
C ILE A 236 7.84 -5.59 11.60
N ALA A 237 7.70 -5.83 12.90
CA ALA A 237 7.59 -4.73 13.87
C ALA A 237 8.92 -3.99 14.01
N TYR A 238 10.04 -4.70 14.17
CA TYR A 238 11.36 -4.11 14.18
C TYR A 238 11.64 -3.34 12.88
N LEU A 239 11.33 -3.94 11.73
CA LEU A 239 11.51 -3.26 10.45
C LEU A 239 10.66 -1.98 10.35
N THR A 240 9.44 -1.98 10.89
CA THR A 240 8.62 -0.76 10.97
C THR A 240 9.27 0.32 11.84
N ALA A 241 9.82 -0.07 13.00
CA ALA A 241 10.54 0.84 13.88
C ALA A 241 11.76 1.44 13.18
N PHE A 242 12.59 0.60 12.56
CA PHE A 242 13.78 1.02 11.83
C PHE A 242 13.42 2.00 10.70
N LEU A 243 12.45 1.69 9.85
CA LEU A 243 12.04 2.52 8.72
C LEU A 243 11.44 3.88 9.16
N ASN A 244 10.87 3.96 10.37
CA ASN A 244 10.35 5.20 10.94
C ASN A 244 11.37 5.97 11.79
N SER A 245 12.57 5.46 11.97
CA SER A 245 13.56 5.98 12.92
C SER A 245 14.33 7.20 12.40
N SER A 246 14.95 7.91 13.34
CA SER A 246 15.92 8.94 13.06
C SER A 246 17.15 8.39 12.35
N LEU A 247 17.55 7.16 12.68
CA LEU A 247 18.66 6.43 12.05
C LEU A 247 18.40 6.21 10.55
N PHE A 248 17.22 5.70 10.21
CA PHE A 248 16.81 5.51 8.80
C PHE A 248 16.80 6.84 8.04
N LYS A 249 16.21 7.87 8.63
CA LYS A 249 16.16 9.20 8.03
C LYS A 249 17.55 9.74 7.74
N PHE A 250 18.44 9.65 8.70
CA PHE A 250 19.81 10.14 8.60
C PHE A 250 20.61 9.39 7.53
N CYS A 251 20.60 8.05 7.57
CA CYS A 251 21.47 7.23 6.74
C CYS A 251 20.94 6.91 5.35
N PHE A 252 19.62 6.77 5.20
CA PHE A 252 19.05 6.11 4.02
C PHE A 252 17.98 6.91 3.25
N LEU A 253 17.38 7.95 3.85
CA LEU A 253 16.32 8.69 3.18
C LEU A 253 16.78 9.30 1.85
N ASN A 254 18.04 9.73 1.77
CA ASN A 254 18.63 10.31 0.57
C ASN A 254 18.93 9.28 -0.54
N ASN A 255 18.83 7.98 -0.25
CA ASN A 255 18.96 6.93 -1.27
C ASN A 255 17.70 6.85 -2.16
N PHE A 256 16.59 7.43 -1.72
CA PHE A 256 15.37 7.51 -2.50
C PHE A 256 15.35 8.80 -3.33
N PRO A 257 15.09 8.70 -4.65
CA PRO A 257 15.12 9.87 -5.52
C PRO A 257 14.10 10.91 -5.09
N GLU A 258 14.57 12.15 -4.99
CA GLU A 258 13.73 13.29 -4.74
C GLU A 258 13.13 13.79 -6.04
N LEU A 259 11.81 13.90 -6.08
CA LEU A 259 11.05 14.48 -7.16
C LEU A 259 10.71 15.93 -6.85
N GLN A 260 10.08 16.61 -7.80
CA GLN A 260 9.67 18.00 -7.63
C GLN A 260 8.88 18.24 -6.34
N GLY A 261 9.25 19.26 -5.58
CA GLY A 261 8.58 19.69 -4.36
C GLY A 261 8.91 18.85 -3.12
N GLY A 262 10.07 18.20 -3.07
CA GLY A 262 10.54 17.45 -1.90
C GLY A 262 9.87 16.08 -1.73
N THR A 263 9.14 15.61 -2.73
CA THR A 263 8.52 14.29 -2.71
C THR A 263 9.55 13.23 -3.07
N ARG A 264 9.56 12.10 -2.37
CA ARG A 264 10.42 10.96 -2.65
C ARG A 264 9.61 9.77 -3.12
N GLU A 265 10.20 8.97 -4.02
CA GLU A 265 9.59 7.74 -4.53
C GLU A 265 10.20 6.53 -3.82
N LEU A 266 9.37 5.81 -3.04
CA LEU A 266 9.78 4.68 -2.23
C LEU A 266 9.66 3.36 -3.02
N ARG A 267 10.58 3.14 -3.97
CA ARG A 267 10.61 1.90 -4.77
C ARG A 267 11.38 0.79 -4.08
N LYS A 268 10.93 -0.44 -4.29
CA LYS A 268 11.58 -1.67 -3.80
C LYS A 268 13.08 -1.71 -4.06
N VAL A 269 13.54 -1.32 -5.24
CA VAL A 269 14.95 -1.36 -5.65
C VAL A 269 15.90 -0.57 -4.71
N PHE A 270 15.38 0.44 -4.03
CA PHE A 270 16.16 1.22 -3.06
C PHE A 270 16.15 0.54 -1.68
N PHE A 271 15.01 -0.05 -1.27
CA PHE A 271 14.93 -0.83 -0.03
C PHE A 271 15.86 -2.06 -0.09
N ASP A 272 15.91 -2.75 -1.21
CA ASP A 272 16.71 -3.96 -1.40
C ASP A 272 18.18 -3.81 -1.00
N LYS A 273 18.72 -2.59 -1.07
CA LYS A 273 20.13 -2.29 -0.77
C LYS A 273 20.38 -1.86 0.68
N ILE A 274 19.34 -1.59 1.45
CA ILE A 274 19.50 -1.06 2.82
C ILE A 274 19.95 -2.19 3.74
N PRO A 275 21.13 -2.06 4.37
CA PRO A 275 21.60 -3.03 5.35
C PRO A 275 20.84 -2.82 6.66
N VAL A 276 20.12 -3.84 7.11
CA VAL A 276 19.39 -3.83 8.39
C VAL A 276 19.91 -4.95 9.25
N LYS A 277 20.20 -4.65 10.52
CA LYS A 277 20.64 -5.65 11.49
C LYS A 277 19.48 -6.60 11.78
N ASP A 278 19.71 -7.89 11.77
CA ASP A 278 18.75 -8.85 12.29
C ASP A 278 18.75 -8.83 13.82
N VAL A 279 17.57 -9.04 14.42
CA VAL A 279 17.39 -8.99 15.88
C VAL A 279 16.72 -10.28 16.37
N PRO A 280 16.90 -10.67 17.65
CA PRO A 280 16.13 -11.78 18.22
C PRO A 280 14.63 -11.51 18.21
N HIS A 281 13.83 -12.57 18.14
CA HIS A 281 12.36 -12.47 18.15
C HIS A 281 11.80 -11.68 19.35
N GLU A 282 12.40 -11.84 20.53
CA GLU A 282 12.01 -11.08 21.73
C GLU A 282 12.21 -9.56 21.54
N ARG A 283 13.26 -9.15 20.81
CA ARG A 283 13.50 -7.74 20.49
C ARG A 283 12.47 -7.21 19.51
N ASP A 284 12.09 -7.99 18.50
CA ASP A 284 10.96 -7.64 17.60
C ASP A 284 9.65 -7.44 18.37
N GLN A 285 9.35 -8.30 19.34
CA GLN A 285 8.16 -8.15 20.20
C GLN A 285 8.19 -6.89 21.07
N GLN A 286 9.37 -6.46 21.56
CA GLN A 286 9.52 -5.20 22.27
C GLN A 286 9.15 -4.02 21.36
N TYR A 287 9.67 -4.01 20.13
CA TYR A 287 9.30 -3.01 19.14
C TYR A 287 7.81 -3.03 18.80
N ALA A 288 7.21 -4.21 18.63
CA ALA A 288 5.77 -4.34 18.39
C ALA A 288 4.95 -3.67 19.51
N THR A 289 5.35 -3.90 20.76
CA THR A 289 4.67 -3.30 21.92
C THR A 289 4.74 -1.78 21.91
N LEU A 290 5.90 -1.20 21.63
CA LEU A 290 6.07 0.26 21.57
C LEU A 290 5.33 0.87 20.38
N ILE A 291 5.39 0.23 19.21
CA ILE A 291 4.67 0.70 18.02
C ILE A 291 3.16 0.68 18.26
N MET A 292 2.62 -0.37 18.89
CA MET A 292 1.19 -0.41 19.19
C MET A 292 0.77 0.69 20.16
N LYS A 293 1.55 0.97 21.19
CA LYS A 293 1.33 2.13 22.06
C LYS A 293 1.37 3.45 21.28
N MET A 294 2.34 3.59 20.38
CA MET A 294 2.47 4.76 19.50
C MET A 294 1.25 4.95 18.59
N GLN A 295 0.66 3.86 18.13
CA GLN A 295 -0.55 3.89 17.29
C GLN A 295 -1.81 4.26 18.07
N GLU A 296 -1.89 3.87 19.34
CA GLU A 296 -2.99 4.23 20.22
C GLU A 296 -2.93 5.69 20.63
N GLN A 297 -1.75 6.15 21.00
CA GLN A 297 -1.49 7.52 21.42
C GLN A 297 -0.12 7.96 20.92
N PRO A 298 -0.06 8.69 19.78
CA PRO A 298 1.19 9.25 19.27
C PRO A 298 1.87 10.15 20.32
N ASP A 299 3.12 9.81 20.66
CA ASP A 299 3.89 10.51 21.68
C ASP A 299 5.36 10.63 21.25
N ALA A 300 5.89 11.86 21.36
CA ALA A 300 7.31 12.13 21.07
C ALA A 300 8.27 11.36 21.99
N TYR A 301 7.85 11.06 23.22
CA TYR A 301 8.67 10.27 24.14
C TYR A 301 8.79 8.82 23.67
N LEU A 302 7.71 8.19 23.25
CA LEU A 302 7.72 6.83 22.68
C LEU A 302 8.57 6.75 21.41
N ALA A 303 8.50 7.76 20.54
CA ALA A 303 9.35 7.78 19.35
C ALA A 303 10.84 7.86 19.70
N LYS A 304 11.19 8.64 20.71
CA LYS A 304 12.55 8.73 21.23
C LYS A 304 13.01 7.43 21.90
N GLU A 305 12.11 6.75 22.60
CA GLU A 305 12.37 5.43 23.18
C GLU A 305 12.71 4.40 22.08
N ILE A 306 11.93 4.38 21.00
CA ILE A 306 12.18 3.53 19.84
C ILE A 306 13.54 3.86 19.20
N ASP A 307 13.86 5.14 19.01
CA ASP A 307 15.16 5.55 18.47
C ASP A 307 16.34 5.14 19.39
N ASN A 308 16.21 5.31 20.71
CA ASN A 308 17.22 4.90 21.67
C ASN A 308 17.46 3.39 21.63
N MET A 309 16.39 2.59 21.55
CA MET A 309 16.53 1.13 21.41
C MET A 309 17.28 0.74 20.12
N LEU A 310 17.01 1.45 19.01
CA LEU A 310 17.74 1.25 17.76
C LEU A 310 19.21 1.67 17.89
N PHE A 311 19.50 2.79 18.54
CA PHE A 311 20.87 3.22 18.79
C PHE A 311 21.66 2.19 19.60
N GLU A 312 21.03 1.57 20.62
CA GLU A 312 21.60 0.44 21.37
C GLU A 312 21.84 -0.77 20.46
N ASP A 313 20.84 -1.15 19.65
CA ASP A 313 20.95 -2.30 18.75
C ASP A 313 22.12 -2.16 17.76
N TYR A 314 22.47 -0.93 17.34
CA TYR A 314 23.58 -0.65 16.44
C TYR A 314 24.87 -0.21 17.17
N ASP A 315 24.89 -0.26 18.49
CA ASP A 315 26.05 0.10 19.34
C ASP A 315 26.59 1.51 19.03
N LEU A 316 25.66 2.47 18.87
CA LEU A 316 26.00 3.86 18.56
C LEU A 316 26.44 4.62 19.81
N THR A 317 27.57 5.34 19.71
CA THR A 317 28.07 6.20 20.79
C THR A 317 27.18 7.42 21.00
N GLN A 318 27.30 8.08 22.16
CA GLN A 318 26.54 9.30 22.45
C GLN A 318 26.81 10.43 21.43
N GLU A 319 28.01 10.53 20.88
CA GLU A 319 28.40 11.50 19.87
C GLU A 319 27.71 11.18 18.54
N GLU A 320 27.66 9.89 18.15
CA GLU A 320 26.94 9.42 16.94
C GLU A 320 25.43 9.65 17.07
N GLN A 321 24.84 9.34 18.23
CA GLN A 321 23.43 9.60 18.54
C GLN A 321 23.09 11.08 18.48
N ALA A 322 23.95 11.94 19.04
CA ALA A 322 23.78 13.39 18.98
C ALA A 322 23.87 13.93 17.54
N THR A 323 24.73 13.31 16.70
CA THR A 323 24.85 13.67 15.28
C THR A 323 23.62 13.28 14.47
N ILE A 324 23.03 12.10 14.73
CA ILE A 324 21.79 11.64 14.10
C ILE A 324 20.61 12.52 14.54
N GLY A 325 20.55 12.85 15.82
CA GLY A 325 19.45 13.59 16.43
C GLY A 325 18.16 12.78 16.50
N PHE A 326 17.03 13.46 16.72
CA PHE A 326 15.70 12.86 16.79
C PHE A 326 14.75 13.51 15.78
N VAL A 327 13.99 12.68 15.06
CA VAL A 327 12.96 13.15 14.15
C VAL A 327 11.69 13.47 14.93
N GLU A 328 11.23 14.71 14.82
CA GLU A 328 9.96 15.11 15.41
C GLU A 328 8.79 14.29 14.80
N ILE A 329 7.81 13.98 15.64
CA ILE A 329 6.53 13.45 15.20
C ILE A 329 5.70 14.64 14.75
N VAL A 330 5.39 14.67 13.46
CA VAL A 330 4.49 15.68 12.86
C VAL A 330 3.15 15.01 12.61
#